data_3efa4e1386cf1bebca115c11c2ec5d5c
#
_entry.id   3efa4e1386cf1bebca115c11c2ec5d5c
#
_cell.length_a   1.000
_cell.length_b   1.000
_cell.length_c   1.000
_cell.angle_alpha   90.00
_cell.angle_beta   90.00
_cell.angle_gamma   90.00
#
_symmetry.space_group_name_H-M   'P 1'
#
loop_
_entity.id
_entity.type
_entity.pdbx_description
1 polymer ?
#
loop_
_entity_poly.entity_id
_entity_poly.type
_entity_poly.pdbx_seq_one_letter_code
_entity_poly.pdbx_strand_id
1 'polypeptide(L)'
;MDSVYSINIERAVLSSILFNPDEIEEILSMLKPKDFYLPAHQKIFEVMSNLYRDDMPVDEDFIRKKISTKDVDDSILIEILSANPITNTIAYVKEIKDGS
;
A
#
# COMPACT_ATOMS: atom_id res chain seq x y z
N MET A 1 9.19 14.89 9.08
CA MET A 1 8.83 14.74 7.67
C MET A 1 7.47 15.36 7.40
N ASP A 2 7.30 15.99 6.26
CA ASP A 2 6.02 16.55 5.84
C ASP A 2 5.01 15.42 5.61
N SER A 3 3.83 15.51 6.21
CA SER A 3 2.81 14.46 6.09
C SER A 3 2.31 14.30 4.64
N VAL A 4 2.25 15.38 3.87
CA VAL A 4 1.84 15.31 2.47
C VAL A 4 2.86 14.51 1.66
N TYR A 5 4.13 14.72 1.92
CA TYR A 5 5.20 13.98 1.28
C TYR A 5 5.11 12.48 1.62
N SER A 6 4.90 12.17 2.90
CA SER A 6 4.76 10.79 3.34
C SER A 6 3.58 10.10 2.66
N ILE A 7 2.43 10.77 2.59
CA ILE A 7 1.23 10.22 1.97
C ILE A 7 1.46 9.91 0.50
N ASN A 8 2.16 10.81 -0.22
CA ASN A 8 2.45 10.60 -1.64
C ASN A 8 3.39 9.40 -1.86
N ILE A 9 4.41 9.25 -1.01
CA ILE A 9 5.32 8.10 -1.09
C ILE A 9 4.58 6.80 -0.80
N GLU A 10 3.74 6.80 0.24
CA GLU A 10 2.96 5.61 0.60
C GLU A 10 2.01 5.20 -0.52
N ARG A 11 1.33 6.20 -1.10
CA ARG A 11 0.44 5.94 -2.22
C ARG A 11 1.17 5.30 -3.39
N ALA A 12 2.37 5.79 -3.70
CA ALA A 12 3.18 5.26 -4.78
C ALA A 12 3.59 3.81 -4.55
N VAL A 13 3.94 3.46 -3.31
CA VAL A 13 4.30 2.08 -2.97
C VAL A 13 3.09 1.16 -3.11
N LEU A 14 1.94 1.56 -2.57
CA LEU A 14 0.73 0.75 -2.67
C LEU A 14 0.30 0.57 -4.13
N SER A 15 0.40 1.64 -4.92
CA SER A 15 0.10 1.58 -6.35
C SER A 15 1.02 0.60 -7.08
N SER A 16 2.32 0.62 -6.75
CA SER A 16 3.29 -0.28 -7.37
C SER A 16 2.96 -1.75 -7.09
N ILE A 17 2.50 -2.07 -5.89
CA ILE A 17 2.08 -3.43 -5.56
C ILE A 17 0.90 -3.86 -6.44
N LEU A 18 -0.05 -2.95 -6.67
CA LEU A 18 -1.21 -3.27 -7.52
C LEU A 18 -0.82 -3.48 -8.98
N PHE A 19 0.14 -2.70 -9.49
CA PHE A 19 0.62 -2.86 -10.86
C PHE A 19 1.51 -4.09 -11.02
N ASN A 20 2.26 -4.43 -9.98
CA ASN A 20 3.18 -5.56 -10.00
C ASN A 20 3.11 -6.30 -8.66
N PRO A 21 2.10 -7.18 -8.50
CA PRO A 21 1.91 -7.88 -7.22
C PRO A 21 3.09 -8.73 -6.77
N ASP A 22 3.98 -9.11 -7.69
CA ASP A 22 5.16 -9.89 -7.34
C ASP A 22 6.11 -9.13 -6.41
N GLU A 23 6.03 -7.80 -6.38
CA GLU A 23 6.87 -6.99 -5.50
C GLU A 23 6.47 -7.10 -4.03
N ILE A 24 5.27 -7.59 -3.73
CA ILE A 24 4.76 -7.59 -2.36
C ILE A 24 5.62 -8.42 -1.42
N GLU A 25 6.17 -9.53 -1.89
CA GLU A 25 6.98 -10.40 -1.04
C GLU A 25 8.18 -9.65 -0.46
N GLU A 26 8.91 -8.94 -1.31
CA GLU A 26 10.07 -8.17 -0.87
C GLU A 26 9.64 -7.02 0.05
N ILE A 27 8.56 -6.34 -0.31
CA ILE A 27 8.08 -5.21 0.49
C ILE A 27 7.64 -5.67 1.87
N LEU A 28 6.98 -6.83 1.97
CA LEU A 28 6.57 -7.40 3.27
C LEU A 28 7.75 -7.76 4.16
N SER A 29 8.92 -8.03 3.57
CA SER A 29 10.12 -8.29 4.36
C SER A 29 10.67 -7.01 4.99
N MET A 30 10.27 -5.85 4.49
CA MET A 30 10.79 -4.55 4.93
C MET A 30 9.78 -3.72 5.72
N LEU A 31 8.49 -3.82 5.38
CA LEU A 31 7.45 -2.98 5.96
C LEU A 31 6.36 -3.79 6.64
N LYS A 32 5.77 -3.16 7.66
CA LYS A 32 4.56 -3.64 8.33
C LYS A 32 3.49 -2.57 8.20
N PRO A 33 2.20 -2.91 8.37
CA PRO A 33 1.13 -1.90 8.29
C PRO A 33 1.37 -0.68 9.17
N LYS A 34 1.93 -0.89 10.37
CA LYS A 34 2.19 0.20 11.32
C LYS A 34 3.22 1.21 10.84
N ASP A 35 4.02 0.87 9.83
CA ASP A 35 5.03 1.78 9.29
C ASP A 35 4.43 2.87 8.43
N PHE A 36 3.20 2.69 7.97
CA PHE A 36 2.50 3.70 7.18
C PHE A 36 1.94 4.80 8.09
N TYR A 37 2.03 6.03 7.63
CA TYR A 37 1.54 7.19 8.36
C TYR A 37 0.01 7.28 8.34
N LEU A 38 -0.59 7.12 7.17
CA LEU A 38 -2.04 7.27 7.02
C LEU A 38 -2.76 5.98 7.42
N PRO A 39 -3.69 6.05 8.38
CA PRO A 39 -4.41 4.85 8.82
C PRO A 39 -5.08 4.07 7.69
N ALA A 40 -5.61 4.77 6.69
CA ALA A 40 -6.21 4.11 5.53
C ALA A 40 -5.18 3.28 4.77
N HIS A 41 -3.95 3.79 4.62
CA HIS A 41 -2.87 3.05 3.98
C HIS A 41 -2.46 1.85 4.81
N GLN A 42 -2.44 1.99 6.14
CA GLN A 42 -2.16 0.86 7.03
C GLN A 42 -3.16 -0.28 6.79
N LYS A 43 -4.44 0.07 6.68
CA LYS A 43 -5.49 -0.92 6.47
C LYS A 43 -5.37 -1.58 5.10
N ILE A 44 -5.10 -0.80 4.06
CA ILE A 44 -4.93 -1.34 2.71
C ILE A 44 -3.74 -2.29 2.67
N PHE A 45 -2.62 -1.90 3.26
CA PHE A 45 -1.43 -2.75 3.27
C PHE A 45 -1.67 -4.04 4.08
N GLU A 46 -2.40 -3.94 5.19
CA GLU A 46 -2.79 -5.11 5.97
C GLU A 46 -3.62 -6.09 5.14
N VAL A 47 -4.60 -5.58 4.39
CA VAL A 47 -5.44 -6.41 3.52
C VAL A 47 -4.60 -7.06 2.42
N MET A 48 -3.70 -6.31 1.80
CA MET A 48 -2.79 -6.85 0.79
C MET A 48 -1.93 -7.97 1.37
N SER A 49 -1.42 -7.78 2.58
CA SER A 49 -0.60 -8.78 3.27
C SER A 49 -1.38 -10.06 3.53
N ASN A 50 -2.63 -9.92 3.97
CA ASN A 50 -3.49 -11.06 4.25
C ASN A 50 -3.85 -11.82 2.97
N LEU A 51 -4.15 -11.10 1.90
CA LEU A 51 -4.42 -11.73 0.60
C LEU A 51 -3.22 -12.54 0.13
N TYR A 52 -2.02 -11.97 0.24
CA TYR A 52 -0.80 -12.66 -0.16
C TYR A 52 -0.60 -13.93 0.66
N ARG A 53 -0.76 -13.85 1.97
CA ARG A 53 -0.58 -15.02 2.86
C ARG A 53 -1.59 -16.11 2.59
N ASP A 54 -2.81 -15.73 2.19
CA ASP A 54 -3.88 -16.68 1.92
C ASP A 54 -3.85 -17.20 0.47
N ASP A 55 -2.80 -16.86 -0.27
CA ASP A 55 -2.63 -17.24 -1.66
C ASP A 55 -3.78 -16.75 -2.55
N MET A 56 -4.26 -15.55 -2.23
CA MET A 56 -5.33 -14.89 -2.98
C MET A 56 -4.76 -13.76 -3.83
N PRO A 57 -5.41 -13.41 -4.95
CA PRO A 57 -4.93 -12.30 -5.78
C PRO A 57 -4.89 -10.98 -5.00
N VAL A 58 -3.78 -10.25 -5.14
CA VAL A 58 -3.63 -8.92 -4.54
C VAL A 58 -4.04 -7.91 -5.61
N ASP A 59 -5.33 -7.72 -5.78
CA ASP A 59 -5.88 -6.82 -6.77
C ASP A 59 -7.04 -5.98 -6.20
N GLU A 60 -7.51 -5.04 -7.00
CA GLU A 60 -8.56 -4.11 -6.59
C GLU A 60 -9.81 -4.81 -6.10
N ASP A 61 -10.27 -5.81 -6.84
CA ASP A 61 -11.56 -6.46 -6.52
C ASP A 61 -11.50 -7.17 -5.18
N PHE A 62 -10.41 -7.91 -4.92
CA PHE A 62 -10.25 -8.61 -3.66
C PHE A 62 -10.01 -7.65 -2.51
N ILE A 63 -9.29 -6.57 -2.74
CA ILE A 63 -9.10 -5.55 -1.71
C ILE A 63 -10.43 -4.91 -1.35
N ARG A 64 -11.26 -4.56 -2.32
CA ARG A 64 -12.57 -3.96 -2.07
C ARG A 64 -13.48 -4.90 -1.28
N LYS A 65 -13.38 -6.21 -1.52
CA LYS A 65 -14.16 -7.21 -0.77
C LYS A 65 -13.79 -7.24 0.71
N LYS A 66 -12.52 -7.00 1.02
CA LYS A 66 -12.01 -7.12 2.38
C LYS A 66 -12.02 -5.83 3.17
N ILE A 67 -12.15 -4.69 2.50
CA ILE A 67 -12.12 -3.38 3.13
C ILE A 67 -13.54 -2.87 3.34
N SER A 68 -13.81 -2.38 4.56
CA SER A 68 -15.05 -1.68 4.86
C SER A 68 -14.92 -0.21 4.46
N THR A 69 -15.98 0.37 3.90
CA THR A 69 -16.00 1.80 3.59
C THR A 69 -15.88 2.67 4.84
N LYS A 70 -16.11 2.09 6.01
CA LYS A 70 -15.92 2.79 7.29
C LYS A 70 -14.44 2.94 7.62
N ASP A 71 -13.62 1.97 7.20
CA ASP A 71 -12.19 1.97 7.51
C ASP A 71 -11.39 2.76 6.47
N VAL A 72 -11.80 2.69 5.22
CA VAL A 72 -11.09 3.33 4.11
C VAL A 72 -12.11 3.97 3.17
N ASP A 73 -11.97 5.27 2.97
CA ASP A 73 -12.79 6.00 2.02
C ASP A 73 -12.43 5.52 0.60
N ASP A 74 -13.45 5.30 -0.21
CA ASP A 74 -13.26 4.85 -1.59
C ASP A 74 -12.35 5.79 -2.40
N SER A 75 -12.38 7.09 -2.10
CA SER A 75 -11.53 8.08 -2.77
C SER A 75 -10.04 7.76 -2.58
N ILE A 76 -9.66 7.22 -1.42
CA ILE A 76 -8.27 6.87 -1.15
C ILE A 76 -7.83 5.72 -2.04
N LEU A 77 -8.67 4.72 -2.21
CA LEU A 77 -8.37 3.59 -3.08
C LEU A 77 -8.30 4.04 -4.54
N ILE A 78 -9.20 4.92 -4.96
CA ILE A 78 -9.19 5.49 -6.31
C ILE A 78 -7.89 6.26 -6.56
N GLU A 79 -7.42 7.04 -5.58
CA GLU A 79 -6.17 7.77 -5.71
C GLU A 79 -4.98 6.82 -5.88
N ILE A 80 -4.97 5.70 -5.17
CA ILE A 80 -3.91 4.69 -5.31
C ILE A 80 -3.95 4.10 -6.71
N LEU A 81 -5.14 3.75 -7.20
CA LEU A 81 -5.31 3.15 -8.52
C LEU A 81 -4.92 4.12 -9.64
N SER A 82 -5.07 5.42 -9.40
CA SER A 82 -4.77 6.46 -10.39
C SER A 82 -3.34 6.95 -10.34
N ALA A 83 -2.55 6.52 -9.36
CA ALA A 83 -1.16 6.96 -9.23
C ALA A 83 -0.30 6.36 -10.35
N ASN A 84 0.72 7.11 -10.76
CA ASN A 84 1.64 6.63 -11.77
C ASN A 84 2.59 5.60 -11.17
N PRO A 85 2.92 4.53 -11.92
CA PRO A 85 3.92 3.56 -11.45
C PRO A 85 5.27 4.22 -11.24
N ILE A 86 6.00 3.72 -10.25
CA ILE A 86 7.36 4.19 -9.97
C ILE A 86 8.35 3.11 -10.37
N THR A 87 9.58 3.52 -10.71
CA THR A 87 10.60 2.60 -11.19
C THR A 87 11.47 2.02 -10.08
N ASN A 88 11.61 2.75 -8.97
CA ASN A 88 12.45 2.30 -7.86
C ASN A 88 11.63 2.19 -6.58
N THR A 89 10.81 1.16 -6.52
CA THR A 89 9.90 0.92 -5.40
C THR A 89 10.66 0.80 -4.08
N ILE A 90 11.80 0.14 -4.09
CA ILE A 90 12.58 -0.11 -2.86
C ILE A 90 13.08 1.18 -2.24
N ALA A 91 13.47 2.17 -3.04
CA ALA A 91 13.87 3.47 -2.50
C ALA A 91 12.71 4.12 -1.75
N TYR A 92 11.49 4.02 -2.29
CA TYR A 92 10.30 4.56 -1.62
C TYR A 92 9.97 3.79 -0.35
N VAL A 93 10.13 2.46 -0.38
CA VAL A 93 9.92 1.61 0.80
C VAL A 93 10.88 2.00 1.92
N LYS A 94 12.15 2.24 1.60
CA LYS A 94 13.14 2.67 2.57
C LYS A 94 12.77 4.02 3.19
N GLU A 95 12.21 4.91 2.40
CA GLU A 95 11.78 6.22 2.88
C GLU A 95 10.65 6.09 3.91
N ILE A 96 9.70 5.19 3.66
CA ILE A 96 8.63 4.89 4.62
C ILE A 96 9.22 4.32 5.90
N LYS A 97 10.14 3.38 5.79
CA LYS A 97 10.75 2.73 6.95
C LYS A 97 11.52 3.72 7.81
N ASP A 98 12.27 4.62 7.17
CA ASP A 98 13.06 5.63 7.89
C ASP A 98 12.17 6.64 8.61
N GLY A 99 10.98 6.91 8.09
CA GLY A 99 10.05 7.86 8.68
C GLY A 99 9.15 7.30 9.77
N SER A 100 9.19 5.99 9.97
CA SER A 100 8.27 5.33 10.91
C SER A 100 8.81 5.27 12.33
#